data_0c44e2c995c8cb42467d101a17c06ccb
#
_entry.id   0c44e2c995c8cb42467d101a17c06ccb
#
_cell.length_a   1.000
_cell.length_b   1.000
_cell.length_c   1.000
_cell.angle_alpha   90.00
_cell.angle_beta   90.00
_cell.angle_gamma   90.00
#
_symmetry.space_group_name_H-M   'P 1'
#
loop_
_entity.id
_entity.type
_entity.pdbx_description
1 polymer ?
#
loop_
_entity_poly.entity_id
_entity_poly.type
_entity_poly.pdbx_seq_one_letter_code
_entity_poly.pdbx_strand_id
1 'polypeptide(L)'
;MIVAVEGASAAGKTTWSRAIGGQFVAEYSPTGQEPDGSDLAEQATYWAQVNAQRWTQALTLEGATGVAVCDSDPLKLHYSWCLAAVGAEPVTRFEHELAAVFAQRRLGSVNSIWPHLVGSSWTQPTLTREGVTA
;
A
#
# COMPACT_ATOMS: atom_id res chain seq x y z
N MET A 1 -14.66 4.03 -9.11
CA MET A 1 -14.34 4.35 -7.69
C MET A 1 -13.65 3.16 -7.06
N ILE A 2 -12.50 3.36 -6.40
CA ILE A 2 -11.81 2.30 -5.65
C ILE A 2 -12.10 2.50 -4.16
N VAL A 3 -12.53 1.44 -3.49
CA VAL A 3 -12.91 1.43 -2.06
C VAL A 3 -12.02 0.42 -1.33
N ALA A 4 -11.23 0.87 -0.37
CA ALA A 4 -10.46 0.00 0.51
C ALA A 4 -11.24 -0.28 1.81
N VAL A 5 -11.27 -1.55 2.21
CA VAL A 5 -11.91 -2.00 3.45
C VAL A 5 -10.84 -2.23 4.50
N GLU A 6 -10.75 -1.33 5.47
CA GLU A 6 -9.77 -1.39 6.53
C GLU A 6 -10.39 -1.80 7.88
N GLY A 7 -9.57 -2.29 8.77
CA GLY A 7 -9.97 -2.67 10.13
C GLY A 7 -9.03 -3.70 10.75
N ALA A 8 -9.25 -4.01 12.02
CA ALA A 8 -8.45 -4.98 12.77
C ALA A 8 -8.43 -6.36 12.10
N SER A 9 -7.39 -7.14 12.40
CA SER A 9 -7.34 -8.55 11.98
C SER A 9 -8.57 -9.28 12.51
N ALA A 10 -9.10 -10.21 11.72
CA ALA A 10 -10.32 -10.99 12.05
C ALA A 10 -11.63 -10.17 12.21
N ALA A 11 -11.65 -8.88 11.83
CA ALA A 11 -12.86 -8.06 11.87
C ALA A 11 -13.92 -8.40 10.80
N GLY A 12 -13.69 -9.44 9.98
CA GLY A 12 -14.63 -9.88 8.95
C GLY A 12 -14.55 -9.11 7.63
N LYS A 13 -13.47 -8.35 7.38
CA LYS A 13 -13.26 -7.58 6.13
C LYS A 13 -13.47 -8.42 4.87
N THR A 14 -12.80 -9.56 4.79
CA THR A 14 -12.90 -10.49 3.64
C THR A 14 -14.31 -11.04 3.47
N THR A 15 -14.97 -11.35 4.58
CA THR A 15 -16.36 -11.83 4.55
C THR A 15 -17.29 -10.75 4.00
N TRP A 16 -17.12 -9.51 4.45
CA TRP A 16 -17.88 -8.39 3.98
C TRP A 16 -17.60 -8.09 2.49
N SER A 17 -16.33 -8.06 2.10
CA SER A 17 -15.93 -7.82 0.70
C SER A 17 -16.53 -8.86 -0.25
N ARG A 18 -16.63 -10.11 0.17
CA ARG A 18 -17.30 -11.19 -0.60
C ARG A 18 -18.83 -11.00 -0.64
N ALA A 19 -19.43 -10.52 0.43
CA ALA A 19 -20.88 -10.38 0.54
C ALA A 19 -21.45 -9.24 -0.31
N ILE A 20 -20.65 -8.24 -0.71
CA ILE A 20 -21.08 -7.14 -1.57
C ILE A 20 -21.52 -7.64 -2.98
N GLY A 21 -21.20 -8.88 -3.31
CA GLY A 21 -21.66 -9.51 -4.55
C GLY A 21 -20.91 -9.00 -5.78
N GLY A 22 -19.75 -9.57 -6.05
CA GLY A 22 -18.94 -9.21 -7.20
C GLY A 22 -17.49 -9.66 -7.04
N GLN A 23 -16.69 -9.33 -8.02
CA GLN A 23 -15.25 -9.49 -7.91
C GLN A 23 -14.68 -8.41 -6.99
N PHE A 24 -13.71 -8.78 -6.18
CA PHE A 24 -12.98 -7.85 -5.32
C PHE A 24 -11.48 -8.15 -5.39
N VAL A 25 -10.66 -7.16 -5.04
CA VAL A 25 -9.22 -7.33 -4.96
C VAL A 25 -8.88 -7.88 -3.58
N ALA A 26 -8.49 -9.14 -3.54
CA ALA A 26 -8.17 -9.83 -2.29
C ALA A 26 -6.92 -9.24 -1.62
N GLU A 27 -6.82 -9.39 -0.31
CA GLU A 27 -5.58 -9.20 0.41
C GLU A 27 -4.53 -10.21 -0.06
N TYR A 28 -3.26 -9.84 0.04
CA TYR A 28 -2.16 -10.74 -0.29
C TYR A 28 -2.23 -12.01 0.59
N SER A 29 -2.10 -13.15 -0.03
CA SER A 29 -1.99 -14.43 0.66
C SER A 29 -0.54 -14.91 0.61
N PRO A 30 0.09 -15.20 1.77
CA PRO A 30 1.47 -15.67 1.82
C PRO A 30 1.71 -16.91 0.95
N THR A 31 2.80 -16.90 0.20
CA THR A 31 3.21 -17.97 -0.71
C THR A 31 4.35 -18.82 -0.13
N GLY A 32 5.01 -18.33 0.91
CA GLY A 32 6.22 -18.89 1.47
C GLY A 32 7.50 -18.54 0.69
N GLN A 33 7.39 -17.61 -0.27
CA GLN A 33 8.52 -17.11 -1.07
C GLN A 33 8.84 -15.65 -0.75
N GLU A 34 8.23 -15.12 0.30
CA GLU A 34 8.47 -13.75 0.75
C GLU A 34 9.90 -13.62 1.28
N PRO A 35 10.54 -12.43 1.10
CA PRO A 35 11.83 -12.15 1.74
C PRO A 35 11.76 -12.33 3.25
N ASP A 36 12.81 -12.88 3.83
CA ASP A 36 12.86 -13.19 5.28
C ASP A 36 13.02 -11.94 6.17
N GLY A 37 13.17 -10.77 5.57
CA GLY A 37 13.32 -9.50 6.28
C GLY A 37 14.76 -9.16 6.69
N SER A 38 15.73 -9.98 6.32
CA SER A 38 17.15 -9.70 6.59
C SER A 38 17.68 -8.52 5.77
N ASP A 39 17.13 -8.30 4.56
CA ASP A 39 17.37 -7.15 3.71
C ASP A 39 16.10 -6.29 3.58
N LEU A 40 16.11 -5.11 4.20
CA LEU A 40 14.99 -4.19 4.18
C LEU A 40 14.68 -3.63 2.78
N ALA A 41 15.70 -3.47 1.92
CA ALA A 41 15.51 -2.95 0.57
C ALA A 41 14.88 -4.01 -0.34
N GLU A 42 15.32 -5.26 -0.23
CA GLU A 42 14.70 -6.39 -0.93
C GLU A 42 13.24 -6.55 -0.49
N GLN A 43 12.98 -6.57 0.81
CA GLN A 43 11.65 -6.69 1.37
C GLN A 43 10.72 -5.55 0.90
N ALA A 44 11.22 -4.31 0.93
CA ALA A 44 10.46 -3.15 0.47
C ALA A 44 10.13 -3.23 -1.03
N THR A 45 11.09 -3.67 -1.84
CA THR A 45 10.90 -3.86 -3.29
C THR A 45 9.84 -4.91 -3.58
N TYR A 46 9.90 -6.04 -2.89
CA TYR A 46 8.91 -7.12 -3.00
C TYR A 46 7.49 -6.62 -2.68
N TRP A 47 7.31 -5.96 -1.53
CA TRP A 47 5.99 -5.48 -1.13
C TRP A 47 5.48 -4.34 -2.02
N ALA A 48 6.36 -3.47 -2.53
CA ALA A 48 5.99 -2.46 -3.49
C ALA A 48 5.46 -3.08 -4.80
N GLN A 49 6.06 -4.17 -5.28
CA GLN A 49 5.59 -4.90 -6.46
C GLN A 49 4.23 -5.57 -6.21
N VAL A 50 4.05 -6.25 -5.08
CA VAL A 50 2.77 -6.86 -4.68
C VAL A 50 1.67 -5.81 -4.64
N ASN A 51 1.93 -4.67 -4.02
CA ASN A 51 0.97 -3.59 -3.91
C ASN A 51 0.66 -2.94 -5.26
N ALA A 52 1.64 -2.76 -6.14
CA ALA A 52 1.44 -2.26 -7.49
C ALA A 52 0.57 -3.21 -8.33
N GLN A 53 0.73 -4.52 -8.19
CA GLN A 53 -0.13 -5.51 -8.85
C GLN A 53 -1.57 -5.43 -8.35
N ARG A 54 -1.79 -5.36 -7.05
CA ARG A 54 -3.12 -5.20 -6.45
C ARG A 54 -3.80 -3.91 -6.91
N TRP A 55 -3.05 -2.83 -6.99
CA TRP A 55 -3.56 -1.56 -7.53
C TRP A 55 -3.98 -1.68 -9.00
N THR A 56 -3.17 -2.34 -9.82
CA THR A 56 -3.50 -2.59 -11.24
C THR A 56 -4.78 -3.43 -11.37
N GLN A 57 -4.96 -4.43 -10.51
CA GLN A 57 -6.20 -5.20 -10.46
C GLN A 57 -7.41 -4.33 -10.08
N ALA A 58 -7.23 -3.43 -9.09
CA ALA A 58 -8.28 -2.51 -8.67
C ALA A 58 -8.70 -1.57 -9.80
N LEU A 59 -7.75 -1.00 -10.54
CA LEU A 59 -8.03 -0.15 -11.72
C LEU A 59 -8.75 -0.92 -12.83
N THR A 60 -8.34 -2.15 -13.10
CA THR A 60 -8.98 -3.01 -14.10
C THR A 60 -10.43 -3.31 -13.71
N LEU A 61 -10.65 -3.65 -12.46
CA LEU A 61 -11.97 -3.94 -11.93
C LEU A 61 -12.87 -2.68 -11.94
N GLU A 62 -12.34 -1.54 -11.51
CA GLU A 62 -13.03 -0.26 -11.56
C GLU A 62 -13.46 0.08 -13.01
N GLY A 63 -12.55 -0.09 -13.97
CA GLY A 63 -12.83 0.17 -15.38
C GLY A 63 -13.94 -0.73 -15.94
N ALA A 64 -14.02 -1.97 -15.48
CA ALA A 64 -15.02 -2.94 -15.93
C ALA A 64 -16.39 -2.77 -15.25
N THR A 65 -16.44 -2.36 -13.98
CA THR A 65 -17.65 -2.40 -13.16
C THR A 65 -18.06 -1.03 -12.58
N GLY A 66 -17.22 -0.02 -12.74
CA GLY A 66 -17.40 1.31 -12.13
C GLY A 66 -16.94 1.39 -10.67
N VAL A 67 -16.83 0.26 -9.97
CA VAL A 67 -16.41 0.19 -8.56
C VAL A 67 -15.48 -1.00 -8.36
N ALA A 68 -14.35 -0.77 -7.69
CA ALA A 68 -13.48 -1.83 -7.19
C ALA A 68 -13.47 -1.82 -5.66
N VAL A 69 -13.73 -2.97 -5.06
CA VAL A 69 -13.58 -3.16 -3.61
C VAL A 69 -12.25 -3.88 -3.36
N CYS A 70 -11.43 -3.35 -2.46
CA CYS A 70 -10.16 -3.95 -2.06
C CYS A 70 -10.24 -4.42 -0.61
N ASP A 71 -9.93 -5.67 -0.36
CA ASP A 71 -9.73 -6.20 0.99
C ASP A 71 -8.37 -5.71 1.48
N SER A 72 -8.38 -4.69 2.32
CA SER A 72 -7.29 -3.80 2.72
C SER A 72 -6.78 -2.84 1.61
N ASP A 73 -6.17 -1.73 2.05
CA ASP A 73 -5.55 -0.75 1.17
C ASP A 73 -4.47 -1.41 0.30
N PRO A 74 -4.57 -1.34 -1.03
CA PRO A 74 -3.57 -1.93 -1.92
C PRO A 74 -2.19 -1.28 -1.83
N LEU A 75 -2.07 -0.08 -1.27
CA LEU A 75 -0.79 0.63 -1.19
C LEU A 75 -0.05 0.42 0.12
N LYS A 76 -0.76 0.31 1.23
CA LYS A 76 -0.26 0.06 2.60
C LYS A 76 0.90 0.94 3.11
N LEU A 77 1.29 1.98 2.40
CA LEU A 77 2.39 2.88 2.82
C LEU A 77 2.11 3.58 4.15
N HIS A 78 0.84 3.90 4.42
CA HIS A 78 0.45 4.51 5.69
C HIS A 78 0.76 3.60 6.87
N TYR A 79 0.78 2.29 6.69
CA TYR A 79 0.98 1.33 7.78
C TYR A 79 2.39 1.42 8.34
N SER A 80 3.43 1.35 7.51
CA SER A 80 4.82 1.48 7.96
C SER A 80 5.12 2.88 8.53
N TRP A 81 4.51 3.91 7.95
CA TRP A 81 4.60 5.27 8.50
C TRP A 81 3.99 5.36 9.91
N CYS A 82 2.80 4.81 10.11
CA CYS A 82 2.14 4.79 11.42
C CYS A 82 2.96 4.01 12.46
N LEU A 83 3.50 2.84 12.09
CA LEU A 83 4.36 2.06 12.98
C LEU A 83 5.63 2.81 13.38
N ALA A 84 6.26 3.51 12.44
CA ALA A 84 7.40 4.37 12.72
C ALA A 84 7.03 5.54 13.64
N ALA A 85 5.89 6.19 13.41
CA ALA A 85 5.42 7.33 14.19
C ALA A 85 5.13 6.97 15.66
N VAL A 86 4.67 5.74 15.93
CA VAL A 86 4.43 5.26 17.31
C VAL A 86 5.64 4.52 17.90
N GLY A 87 6.78 4.46 17.19
CA GLY A 87 8.00 3.81 17.65
C GLY A 87 7.95 2.28 17.69
N ALA A 88 6.97 1.67 17.03
CA ALA A 88 6.84 0.20 16.95
C ALA A 88 7.80 -0.42 15.92
N GLU A 89 8.22 0.34 14.92
CA GLU A 89 9.16 -0.06 13.88
C GLU A 89 10.19 1.06 13.62
N PRO A 90 11.40 0.73 13.12
CA PRO A 90 12.37 1.74 12.73
C PRO A 90 11.86 2.58 11.55
N VAL A 91 12.12 3.88 11.55
CA VAL A 91 11.79 4.76 10.41
C VAL A 91 12.44 4.34 9.11
N THR A 92 13.61 3.70 9.17
CA THR A 92 14.34 3.17 8.01
C THR A 92 13.51 2.17 7.18
N ARG A 93 12.62 1.41 7.81
CA ARG A 93 11.69 0.54 7.08
C ARG A 93 10.76 1.35 6.17
N PHE A 94 10.13 2.39 6.71
CA PHE A 94 9.29 3.29 5.92
C PHE A 94 10.07 3.97 4.79
N GLU A 95 11.31 4.41 5.04
CA GLU A 95 12.17 5.03 4.04
C GLU A 95 12.47 4.08 2.87
N HIS A 96 12.76 2.79 3.14
CA HIS A 96 12.94 1.78 2.11
C HIS A 96 11.66 1.52 1.30
N GLU A 97 10.52 1.40 1.98
CA GLU A 97 9.22 1.20 1.31
C GLU A 97 8.85 2.39 0.42
N LEU A 98 9.06 3.61 0.92
CA LEU A 98 8.83 4.83 0.16
C LEU A 98 9.73 4.90 -1.09
N ALA A 99 11.02 4.60 -0.93
CA ALA A 99 11.97 4.57 -2.05
C ALA A 99 11.59 3.52 -3.10
N ALA A 100 11.15 2.34 -2.67
CA ALA A 100 10.70 1.27 -3.56
C ALA A 100 9.45 1.67 -4.35
N VAL A 101 8.48 2.34 -3.73
CA VAL A 101 7.28 2.86 -4.42
C VAL A 101 7.65 3.92 -5.45
N PHE A 102 8.58 4.83 -5.12
CA PHE A 102 9.06 5.82 -6.09
C PHE A 102 9.81 5.18 -7.27
N ALA A 103 10.57 4.11 -7.04
CA ALA A 103 11.22 3.35 -8.10
C ALA A 103 10.19 2.70 -9.04
N GLN A 104 9.14 2.08 -8.51
CA GLN A 104 8.04 1.52 -9.30
C GLN A 104 7.32 2.59 -10.15
N ARG A 105 7.14 3.78 -9.62
CA ARG A 105 6.57 4.91 -10.37
C ARG A 105 7.39 5.27 -11.60
N ARG A 106 8.73 5.33 -11.48
CA ARG A 106 9.63 5.63 -12.60
C ARG A 106 9.55 4.60 -13.72
N LEU A 107 9.17 3.36 -13.40
CA LEU A 107 8.95 2.28 -14.37
C LEU A 107 7.56 2.30 -15.02
N GLY A 108 6.72 3.30 -14.73
CA GLY A 108 5.41 3.46 -15.33
C GLY A 108 4.28 2.66 -14.68
N SER A 109 4.61 1.76 -13.74
CA SER A 109 3.64 0.84 -13.13
C SER A 109 2.61 1.51 -12.21
N VAL A 110 2.88 2.75 -11.77
CA VAL A 110 2.06 3.47 -10.77
C VAL A 110 1.71 4.90 -11.18
N ASN A 111 1.82 5.26 -12.45
CA ASN A 111 1.50 6.62 -12.93
C ASN A 111 0.04 7.04 -12.68
N SER A 112 -0.87 6.10 -12.52
CA SER A 112 -2.29 6.34 -12.26
C SER A 112 -2.63 6.55 -10.78
N ILE A 113 -1.74 6.18 -9.86
CA ILE A 113 -1.99 6.26 -8.40
C ILE A 113 -1.78 7.69 -7.87
N TRP A 114 -0.79 8.36 -8.41
CA TRP A 114 -0.20 9.55 -7.81
C TRP A 114 -1.08 10.82 -7.86
N PRO A 115 -1.88 11.08 -8.89
CA PRO A 115 -2.75 12.26 -8.89
C PRO A 115 -3.79 12.27 -7.78
N HIS A 116 -4.13 11.09 -7.23
CA HIS A 116 -5.16 10.94 -6.21
C HIS A 116 -4.63 10.98 -4.79
N LEU A 117 -3.33 10.63 -4.59
CA LEU A 117 -2.69 10.61 -3.28
C LEU A 117 -1.98 11.91 -2.93
N VAL A 118 -1.50 12.62 -3.93
CA VAL A 118 -0.76 13.87 -3.74
C VAL A 118 -1.61 14.99 -4.30
N GLY A 119 -2.51 15.51 -3.49
CA GLY A 119 -3.02 16.85 -3.74
C GLY A 119 -1.82 17.79 -3.96
N SER A 120 -1.98 18.81 -4.78
CA SER A 120 -0.95 19.75 -5.26
C SER A 120 -0.13 20.48 -4.17
N SER A 121 -0.26 20.09 -2.90
CA SER A 121 0.35 20.71 -1.72
C SER A 121 1.25 19.78 -0.89
N TRP A 122 1.58 18.57 -1.37
CA TRP A 122 2.54 17.73 -0.63
C TRP A 122 3.98 18.20 -0.88
N THR A 123 4.47 19.04 0.00
CA THR A 123 5.92 19.17 0.23
C THR A 123 6.39 17.91 0.96
N GLN A 124 7.48 17.30 0.50
CA GLN A 124 8.08 16.15 1.19
C GLN A 124 8.29 16.51 2.65
N PRO A 125 7.81 15.69 3.61
CA PRO A 125 8.16 15.88 5.00
C PRO A 125 9.68 15.73 5.12
N THR A 126 10.34 16.75 5.59
CA THR A 126 11.77 16.67 5.92
C THR A 126 11.85 15.88 7.21
N LEU A 127 12.20 14.59 7.12
CA LEU A 127 12.49 13.77 8.27
C LEU A 127 13.82 14.25 8.87
N THR A 128 13.74 15.08 9.89
CA THR A 128 14.91 15.41 10.71
C THR A 128 15.09 14.33 11.79
N ARG A 129 16.33 14.14 12.24
CA ARG A 129 16.70 13.16 13.27
C ARG A 129 15.97 13.33 14.62
N GLU A 130 15.18 14.38 14.77
CA GLU A 130 14.49 14.80 16.01
C GLU A 130 12.97 14.60 15.98
N GLY A 131 12.43 13.83 15.04
CA GLY A 131 11.00 13.57 14.93
C GLY A 131 10.30 14.48 13.91
N VAL A 132 9.11 14.06 13.52
CA VAL A 132 8.25 14.79 12.57
C VAL A 132 7.79 16.08 13.22
N THR A 133 8.31 17.21 12.77
CA THR A 133 7.68 18.51 13.05
C THR A 133 6.66 18.82 11.96
N ALA A 134 5.45 19.05 12.39
CA ALA A 134 4.34 19.46 11.53
C ALA A 134 4.58 20.85 10.93
#